data_dcd10029b4a3a01bf0ee1ce079c16819
#
_entry.id   dcd10029b4a3a01bf0ee1ce079c16819
#
_cell.length_a   1.000
_cell.length_b   1.000
_cell.length_c   1.000
_cell.angle_alpha   90.00
_cell.angle_beta   90.00
_cell.angle_gamma   90.00
#
_symmetry.space_group_name_H-M   'P 1'
#
loop_
_entity.id
_entity.type
_entity.pdbx_description
1 polymer ?
#
loop_
_entity_poly.entity_id
_entity_poly.type
_entity_poly.pdbx_seq_one_letter_code
_entity_poly.pdbx_strand_id
1 'polypeptide(L)'
;MTLAQLSALDRAAFVDAVGWVFEHSPWVAERAWRRRPFGSLDDLVAAMTAELEKGTDEELLALLRAHPDLGSRARMTDASRNEQEGAGLDSLAPAEFARLHELNAAYRTKFGFPFLYAVRGATKHDILEALEARIPACREEEVNEALRQVLRIARFRLEDTLS
;
A
#
# COMPACT_ATOMS: atom_id res chain seq x y z
N MET A 1 9.28 -11.88 14.88
CA MET A 1 9.36 -13.10 14.03
C MET A 1 10.53 -12.95 13.07
N THR A 2 11.32 -14.00 12.91
CA THR A 2 12.42 -14.04 11.95
C THR A 2 11.95 -14.56 10.58
N LEU A 3 12.73 -14.30 9.53
CA LEU A 3 12.47 -14.86 8.20
C LEU A 3 12.48 -16.39 8.19
N ALA A 4 13.34 -17.00 8.99
CA ALA A 4 13.39 -18.46 9.12
C ALA A 4 12.09 -19.01 9.73
N GLN A 5 11.60 -18.36 10.78
CA GLN A 5 10.32 -18.73 11.40
C GLN A 5 9.16 -18.53 10.41
N LEU A 6 9.15 -17.42 9.69
CA LEU A 6 8.14 -17.14 8.68
C LEU A 6 8.13 -18.20 7.56
N SER A 7 9.32 -18.57 7.07
CA SER A 7 9.48 -19.57 6.02
C SER A 7 9.02 -20.98 6.45
N ALA A 8 9.04 -21.25 7.75
CA ALA A 8 8.61 -22.54 8.30
C ALA A 8 7.10 -22.68 8.49
N LEU A 9 6.34 -21.59 8.37
CA LEU A 9 4.90 -21.60 8.56
C LEU A 9 4.17 -22.30 7.40
N ASP A 10 3.04 -22.93 7.72
CA ASP A 10 2.12 -23.35 6.68
C ASP A 10 1.47 -22.14 6.00
N ARG A 11 0.73 -22.37 4.92
CA ARG A 11 0.14 -21.29 4.14
C ARG A 11 -0.80 -20.41 4.96
N ALA A 12 -1.69 -21.01 5.74
CA ALA A 12 -2.66 -20.27 6.54
C ALA A 12 -1.97 -19.37 7.59
N ALA A 13 -1.00 -19.92 8.32
CA ALA A 13 -0.24 -19.18 9.32
C ALA A 13 0.63 -18.09 8.67
N PHE A 14 1.19 -18.35 7.49
CA PHE A 14 1.95 -17.36 6.73
C PHE A 14 1.06 -16.18 6.32
N VAL A 15 -0.13 -16.45 5.79
CA VAL A 15 -1.09 -15.41 5.42
C VAL A 15 -1.54 -14.61 6.64
N ASP A 16 -1.80 -15.27 7.77
CA ASP A 16 -2.13 -14.57 9.02
C ASP A 16 -1.00 -13.65 9.48
N ALA A 17 0.24 -14.08 9.31
CA ALA A 17 1.42 -13.31 9.76
C ALA A 17 1.69 -12.08 8.88
N VAL A 18 1.62 -12.21 7.55
CA VAL A 18 2.06 -11.17 6.62
C VAL A 18 1.07 -10.82 5.51
N GLY A 19 -0.09 -11.46 5.44
CA GLY A 19 -1.09 -11.18 4.39
C GLY A 19 -1.67 -9.78 4.47
N TRP A 20 -1.69 -9.20 5.66
CA TRP A 20 -2.23 -7.86 5.94
C TRP A 20 -1.37 -6.72 5.39
N VAL A 21 -0.12 -7.00 4.96
CA VAL A 21 0.76 -5.96 4.42
C VAL A 21 0.24 -5.39 3.10
N PHE A 22 -0.62 -6.13 2.39
CA PHE A 22 -1.40 -5.64 1.26
C PHE A 22 -2.85 -5.43 1.72
N GLU A 23 -3.32 -4.22 1.66
CA GLU A 23 -4.62 -3.78 2.18
C GLU A 23 -5.75 -4.68 1.64
N HIS A 24 -6.45 -5.40 2.52
CA HIS A 24 -7.55 -6.31 2.18
C HIS A 24 -7.29 -7.26 0.99
N SER A 25 -6.03 -7.59 0.74
CA SER A 25 -5.62 -8.39 -0.41
C SER A 25 -4.65 -9.51 -0.02
N PRO A 26 -5.10 -10.47 0.81
CA PRO A 26 -4.24 -11.55 1.30
C PRO A 26 -3.74 -12.51 0.21
N TRP A 27 -4.33 -12.47 -0.97
CA TRP A 27 -3.97 -13.35 -2.08
C TRP A 27 -2.51 -13.22 -2.52
N VAL A 28 -1.90 -12.04 -2.35
CA VAL A 28 -0.50 -11.84 -2.71
C VAL A 28 0.41 -12.70 -1.83
N ALA A 29 0.22 -12.65 -0.50
CA ALA A 29 0.96 -13.49 0.43
C ALA A 29 0.64 -14.97 0.22
N GLU A 30 -0.61 -15.32 -0.01
CA GLU A 30 -1.05 -16.67 -0.26
C GLU A 30 -0.30 -17.31 -1.43
N ARG A 31 -0.14 -16.58 -2.51
CA ARG A 31 0.61 -17.03 -3.70
C ARG A 31 2.11 -17.00 -3.48
N ALA A 32 2.65 -15.99 -2.79
CA ALA A 32 4.08 -15.86 -2.50
C ALA A 32 4.60 -16.96 -1.58
N TRP A 33 3.73 -17.55 -0.73
CA TRP A 33 4.10 -18.67 0.15
C TRP A 33 4.78 -19.83 -0.57
N ARG A 34 4.42 -20.07 -1.82
CA ARG A 34 4.99 -21.15 -2.63
C ARG A 34 6.46 -20.94 -2.97
N ARG A 35 6.96 -19.71 -2.83
CA ARG A 35 8.33 -19.34 -3.17
C ARG A 35 9.30 -19.42 -2.00
N ARG A 36 8.83 -19.88 -0.84
CA ARG A 36 9.69 -20.06 0.33
C ARG A 36 10.72 -21.18 0.12
N PRO A 37 11.86 -21.20 0.83
CA PRO A 37 12.24 -20.28 1.90
C PRO A 37 12.70 -18.93 1.40
N PHE A 38 12.64 -17.91 2.28
CA PHE A 38 13.10 -16.57 1.98
C PHE A 38 14.41 -16.31 2.72
N GLY A 39 15.49 -16.02 1.98
CA GLY A 39 16.82 -15.80 2.54
C GLY A 39 17.03 -14.38 3.07
N SER A 40 16.22 -13.44 2.62
CA SER A 40 16.31 -12.03 3.02
C SER A 40 14.93 -11.36 2.89
N LEU A 41 14.80 -10.16 3.47
CA LEU A 41 13.62 -9.33 3.27
C LEU A 41 13.44 -9.01 1.78
N ASP A 42 14.53 -8.75 1.08
CA ASP A 42 14.50 -8.47 -0.36
C ASP A 42 13.94 -9.67 -1.15
N ASP A 43 14.30 -10.90 -0.76
CA ASP A 43 13.76 -12.11 -1.38
C ASP A 43 12.25 -12.24 -1.15
N LEU A 44 11.78 -11.94 0.05
CA LEU A 44 10.35 -11.95 0.37
C LEU A 44 9.59 -10.90 -0.44
N VAL A 45 10.10 -9.69 -0.49
CA VAL A 45 9.49 -8.60 -1.27
C VAL A 45 9.50 -8.94 -2.77
N ALA A 46 10.60 -9.53 -3.27
CA ALA A 46 10.67 -9.98 -4.66
C ALA A 46 9.65 -11.07 -4.99
N ALA A 47 9.43 -12.00 -4.06
CA ALA A 47 8.40 -13.05 -4.21
C ALA A 47 7.00 -12.44 -4.30
N MET A 48 6.68 -11.51 -3.41
CA MET A 48 5.40 -10.80 -3.41
C MET A 48 5.23 -9.95 -4.67
N THR A 49 6.28 -9.26 -5.10
CA THR A 49 6.28 -8.46 -6.35
C THR A 49 5.98 -9.33 -7.56
N ALA A 50 6.64 -10.49 -7.66
CA ALA A 50 6.42 -11.42 -8.78
C ALA A 50 4.98 -11.92 -8.84
N GLU A 51 4.37 -12.22 -7.68
CA GLU A 51 2.97 -12.64 -7.64
C GLU A 51 2.00 -11.49 -7.94
N LEU A 52 2.32 -10.29 -7.48
CA LEU A 52 1.54 -9.09 -7.81
C LEU A 52 1.54 -8.82 -9.32
N GLU A 53 2.70 -8.91 -9.96
CA GLU A 53 2.84 -8.71 -11.41
C GLU A 53 2.07 -9.74 -12.24
N LYS A 54 1.86 -10.94 -11.70
CA LYS A 54 1.05 -12.00 -12.33
C LYS A 54 -0.44 -11.86 -12.09
N GLY A 55 -0.86 -10.92 -11.25
CA GLY A 55 -2.27 -10.66 -10.99
C GLY A 55 -3.01 -10.24 -12.26
N THR A 56 -4.28 -10.59 -12.34
CA THR A 56 -5.15 -10.12 -13.42
C THR A 56 -5.41 -8.61 -13.25
N ASP A 57 -5.83 -7.94 -14.33
CA ASP A 57 -6.19 -6.52 -14.25
C ASP A 57 -7.29 -6.27 -13.21
N GLU A 58 -8.26 -7.18 -13.10
CA GLU A 58 -9.32 -7.10 -12.09
C GLU A 58 -8.77 -7.22 -10.67
N GLU A 59 -7.84 -8.17 -10.44
CA GLU A 59 -7.22 -8.36 -9.13
C GLU A 59 -6.39 -7.14 -8.72
N LEU A 60 -5.61 -6.59 -9.65
CA LEU A 60 -4.79 -5.41 -9.40
C LEU A 60 -5.65 -4.17 -9.13
N LEU A 61 -6.70 -3.97 -9.90
CA LEU A 61 -7.61 -2.85 -9.69
C LEU A 61 -8.35 -2.96 -8.35
N ALA A 62 -8.80 -4.16 -7.98
CA ALA A 62 -9.44 -4.40 -6.69
C ALA A 62 -8.48 -4.12 -5.54
N LEU A 63 -7.21 -4.51 -5.68
CA LEU A 63 -6.16 -4.24 -4.67
C LEU A 63 -5.96 -2.72 -4.52
N LEU A 64 -5.84 -1.98 -5.62
CA LEU A 64 -5.71 -0.53 -5.56
C LEU A 64 -6.91 0.13 -4.90
N ARG A 65 -8.12 -0.30 -5.25
CA ARG A 65 -9.38 0.22 -4.70
C ARG A 65 -9.62 -0.15 -3.23
N ALA A 66 -8.94 -1.17 -2.73
CA ALA A 66 -9.05 -1.58 -1.33
C ALA A 66 -8.41 -0.58 -0.37
N HIS A 67 -7.55 0.30 -0.86
CA HIS A 67 -6.89 1.32 -0.05
C HIS A 67 -7.82 2.51 0.20
N PRO A 68 -7.76 3.13 1.41
CA PRO A 68 -8.53 4.34 1.69
C PRO A 68 -7.92 5.57 1.00
N ASP A 69 -8.74 6.57 0.75
CA ASP A 69 -8.23 7.90 0.39
C ASP A 69 -7.42 8.47 1.57
N LEU A 70 -6.29 9.10 1.28
CA LEU A 70 -5.46 9.73 2.31
C LEU A 70 -6.23 10.87 2.97
N GLY A 71 -6.14 10.95 4.30
CA GLY A 71 -6.88 11.94 5.09
C GLY A 71 -8.37 11.66 5.18
N SER A 72 -8.84 10.53 4.68
CA SER A 72 -10.24 10.13 4.77
C SER A 72 -10.64 9.85 6.22
N ARG A 73 -11.90 10.14 6.56
CA ARG A 73 -12.54 9.74 7.81
C ARG A 73 -13.26 8.39 7.69
N ALA A 74 -13.19 7.76 6.51
CA ALA A 74 -13.77 6.46 6.28
C ALA A 74 -13.02 5.38 7.08
N ARG A 75 -13.68 4.23 7.24
CA ARG A 75 -13.10 3.09 7.93
C ARG A 75 -11.85 2.58 7.17
N MET A 76 -10.77 2.36 7.91
CA MET A 76 -9.50 1.85 7.38
C MET A 76 -8.87 0.89 8.37
N THR A 77 -7.84 0.14 7.94
CA THR A 77 -7.07 -0.73 8.82
C THR A 77 -6.30 0.09 9.85
N ASP A 78 -5.95 -0.52 10.98
CA ASP A 78 -5.13 0.12 12.01
C ASP A 78 -3.75 0.52 11.47
N ALA A 79 -3.17 -0.29 10.59
CA ALA A 79 -1.90 0.01 9.94
C ALA A 79 -2.00 1.29 9.09
N SER A 80 -3.02 1.40 8.25
CA SER A 80 -3.25 2.61 7.44
C SER A 80 -3.48 3.84 8.30
N ARG A 81 -4.25 3.70 9.38
CA ARG A 81 -4.50 4.81 10.30
C ARG A 81 -3.23 5.29 10.97
N ASN A 82 -2.42 4.38 11.51
CA ASN A 82 -1.16 4.71 12.18
C ASN A 82 -0.17 5.39 11.21
N GLU A 83 -0.07 4.90 9.99
CA GLU A 83 0.79 5.48 8.96
C GLU A 83 0.37 6.91 8.64
N GLN A 84 -0.92 7.17 8.46
CA GLN A 84 -1.46 8.50 8.15
C GLN A 84 -1.31 9.46 9.33
N GLU A 85 -1.53 9.02 10.55
CA GLU A 85 -1.29 9.83 11.76
C GLU A 85 0.18 10.22 11.87
N GLY A 86 1.10 9.29 11.58
CA GLY A 86 2.54 9.57 11.57
C GLY A 86 2.94 10.61 10.52
N ALA A 87 2.19 10.76 9.45
CA ALA A 87 2.41 11.76 8.39
C ALA A 87 1.67 13.09 8.65
N GLY A 88 0.92 13.20 9.75
CA GLY A 88 0.17 14.40 10.13
C GLY A 88 -1.18 14.56 9.41
N LEU A 89 -1.70 13.49 8.81
CA LEU A 89 -2.98 13.55 8.09
C LEU A 89 -4.21 13.61 9.00
N ASP A 90 -4.03 13.36 10.30
CA ASP A 90 -5.05 13.53 11.33
C ASP A 90 -5.13 14.97 11.87
N SER A 91 -4.14 15.82 11.54
CA SER A 91 -4.00 17.19 12.06
C SER A 91 -3.99 18.23 10.94
N LEU A 92 -4.78 18.01 9.89
CA LEU A 92 -4.92 18.93 8.78
C LEU A 92 -5.73 20.18 9.20
N ALA A 93 -5.24 21.36 8.84
CA ALA A 93 -6.04 22.58 8.93
C ALA A 93 -7.27 22.48 7.99
N PRO A 94 -8.38 23.20 8.27
CA PRO A 94 -9.58 23.11 7.42
C PRO A 94 -9.31 23.36 5.93
N ALA A 95 -8.45 24.31 5.59
CA ALA A 95 -8.10 24.59 4.19
C ALA A 95 -7.27 23.45 3.57
N GLU A 96 -6.36 22.84 4.34
CA GLU A 96 -5.56 21.70 3.92
C GLU A 96 -6.44 20.46 3.69
N PHE A 97 -7.37 20.22 4.60
CA PHE A 97 -8.33 19.12 4.48
C PHE A 97 -9.19 19.28 3.22
N ALA A 98 -9.73 20.47 2.98
CA ALA A 98 -10.53 20.77 1.80
C ALA A 98 -9.72 20.56 0.51
N ARG A 99 -8.47 21.00 0.49
CA ARG A 99 -7.57 20.83 -0.67
C ARG A 99 -7.27 19.35 -0.92
N LEU A 100 -6.94 18.59 0.11
CA LEU A 100 -6.67 17.16 -0.01
C LEU A 100 -7.91 16.42 -0.52
N HIS A 101 -9.08 16.73 0.01
CA HIS A 101 -10.34 16.12 -0.41
C HIS A 101 -10.65 16.41 -1.88
N GLU A 102 -10.46 17.66 -2.31
CA GLU A 102 -10.64 18.08 -3.71
C GLU A 102 -9.70 17.32 -4.66
N LEU A 103 -8.43 17.23 -4.30
CA LEU A 103 -7.42 16.55 -5.09
C LEU A 103 -7.65 15.03 -5.14
N ASN A 104 -8.03 14.41 -4.02
CA ASN A 104 -8.39 13.00 -3.99
C ASN A 104 -9.58 12.70 -4.90
N ALA A 105 -10.60 13.55 -4.89
CA ALA A 105 -11.77 13.41 -5.77
C ALA A 105 -11.38 13.53 -7.24
N ALA A 106 -10.56 14.50 -7.59
CA ALA A 106 -10.07 14.70 -8.96
C ALA A 106 -9.25 13.50 -9.44
N TYR A 107 -8.36 12.99 -8.58
CA TYR A 107 -7.53 11.82 -8.88
C TYR A 107 -8.40 10.57 -9.12
N ARG A 108 -9.32 10.29 -8.20
CA ARG A 108 -10.21 9.12 -8.29
C ARG A 108 -11.12 9.20 -9.51
N THR A 109 -11.63 10.38 -9.84
CA THR A 109 -12.47 10.59 -11.03
C THR A 109 -11.69 10.28 -12.30
N LYS A 110 -10.44 10.73 -12.37
CA LYS A 110 -9.60 10.51 -13.55
C LYS A 110 -9.15 9.06 -13.70
N PHE A 111 -8.68 8.43 -12.62
CA PHE A 111 -7.99 7.14 -12.69
C PHE A 111 -8.84 5.95 -12.27
N GLY A 112 -9.91 6.15 -11.52
CA GLY A 112 -10.81 5.08 -11.09
C GLY A 112 -10.33 4.29 -9.87
N PHE A 113 -9.28 4.75 -9.19
CA PHE A 113 -8.78 4.20 -7.92
C PHE A 113 -8.21 5.34 -7.07
N PRO A 114 -8.01 5.14 -5.75
CA PRO A 114 -7.51 6.19 -4.88
C PRO A 114 -6.03 6.49 -5.16
N PHE A 115 -5.61 7.72 -4.84
CA PHE A 115 -4.20 8.09 -4.83
C PHE A 115 -3.46 7.28 -3.77
N LEU A 116 -2.41 6.58 -4.19
CA LEU A 116 -1.59 5.74 -3.32
C LEU A 116 -0.19 6.34 -3.16
N TYR A 117 0.22 6.48 -1.91
CA TYR A 117 1.50 7.07 -1.54
C TYR A 117 1.97 6.45 -0.23
N ALA A 118 3.20 5.95 -0.20
CA ALA A 118 3.83 5.45 1.02
C ALA A 118 4.20 6.66 1.88
N VAL A 119 3.41 6.91 2.92
CA VAL A 119 3.48 8.17 3.68
C VAL A 119 4.57 8.19 4.75
N ARG A 120 5.23 7.07 5.05
CA ARG A 120 6.29 7.01 6.05
C ARG A 120 7.43 7.96 5.67
N GLY A 121 7.77 8.86 6.59
CA GLY A 121 8.82 9.86 6.37
C GLY A 121 8.39 11.08 5.55
N ALA A 122 7.15 11.13 5.09
CA ALA A 122 6.59 12.26 4.36
C ALA A 122 5.80 13.18 5.30
N THR A 123 5.72 14.45 4.95
CA THR A 123 4.85 15.43 5.61
C THR A 123 3.54 15.56 4.83
N LYS A 124 2.52 16.19 5.46
CA LYS A 124 1.26 16.51 4.77
C LYS A 124 1.49 17.39 3.54
N HIS A 125 2.50 18.25 3.56
CA HIS A 125 2.87 19.10 2.42
C HIS A 125 3.45 18.30 1.27
N ASP A 126 4.33 17.31 1.58
CA ASP A 126 4.89 16.40 0.58
C ASP A 126 3.79 15.61 -0.12
N ILE A 127 2.80 15.16 0.64
CA ILE A 127 1.67 14.37 0.14
C ILE A 127 0.81 15.20 -0.81
N LEU A 128 0.45 16.43 -0.43
CA LEU A 128 -0.34 17.35 -1.27
C LEU A 128 0.39 17.68 -2.58
N GLU A 129 1.69 17.96 -2.48
CA GLU A 129 2.53 18.25 -3.65
C GLU A 129 2.62 17.04 -4.60
N ALA A 130 2.83 15.84 -4.06
CA ALA A 130 2.89 14.61 -4.85
C ALA A 130 1.55 14.34 -5.56
N LEU A 131 0.44 14.52 -4.87
CA LEU A 131 -0.90 14.32 -5.43
C LEU A 131 -1.16 15.30 -6.59
N GLU A 132 -0.84 16.56 -6.42
CA GLU A 132 -0.94 17.57 -7.50
C GLU A 132 -0.08 17.18 -8.71
N ALA A 133 1.15 16.74 -8.47
CA ALA A 133 2.09 16.36 -9.52
C ALA A 133 1.66 15.13 -10.31
N ARG A 134 0.94 14.20 -9.67
CA ARG A 134 0.55 12.94 -10.30
C ARG A 134 -0.77 13.00 -11.07
N ILE A 135 -1.64 13.95 -10.79
CA ILE A 135 -2.92 14.09 -11.50
C ILE A 135 -2.77 14.22 -13.03
N PRO A 136 -1.78 15.00 -13.57
CA PRO A 136 -1.60 15.12 -15.01
C PRO A 136 -1.06 13.89 -15.73
N ALA A 137 -0.56 12.88 -15.02
CA ALA A 137 0.04 11.69 -15.61
C ALA A 137 -0.99 10.87 -16.41
N CYS A 138 -0.53 10.00 -17.31
CA CYS A 138 -1.43 9.07 -18.00
C CYS A 138 -1.78 7.89 -17.07
N ARG A 139 -2.89 7.20 -17.40
CA ARG A 139 -3.40 6.11 -16.56
C ARG A 139 -2.40 4.98 -16.40
N GLU A 140 -1.73 4.58 -17.48
CA GLU A 140 -0.74 3.49 -17.44
C GLU A 140 0.42 3.81 -16.49
N GLU A 141 0.98 5.00 -16.60
CA GLU A 141 2.04 5.46 -15.69
C GLU A 141 1.57 5.47 -14.25
N GLU A 142 0.34 5.90 -14.02
CA GLU A 142 -0.22 6.03 -12.68
C GLU A 142 -0.55 4.68 -12.06
N VAL A 143 -1.02 3.71 -12.85
CA VAL A 143 -1.20 2.32 -12.37
C VAL A 143 0.14 1.75 -11.92
N ASN A 144 1.18 1.91 -12.73
CA ASN A 144 2.53 1.42 -12.40
C ASN A 144 3.08 2.10 -11.15
N GLU A 145 2.91 3.42 -11.02
CA GLU A 145 3.34 4.16 -9.83
C GLU A 145 2.55 3.75 -8.59
N ALA A 146 1.25 3.56 -8.70
CA ALA A 146 0.41 3.10 -7.60
C ALA A 146 0.87 1.73 -7.09
N LEU A 147 1.19 0.80 -7.97
CA LEU A 147 1.72 -0.51 -7.58
C LEU A 147 3.09 -0.40 -6.92
N ARG A 148 3.96 0.48 -7.38
CA ARG A 148 5.24 0.76 -6.70
C ARG A 148 5.02 1.28 -5.27
N GLN A 149 4.05 2.17 -5.08
CA GLN A 149 3.72 2.69 -3.75
C GLN A 149 3.13 1.61 -2.85
N VAL A 150 2.28 0.75 -3.37
CA VAL A 150 1.76 -0.43 -2.63
C VAL A 150 2.90 -1.31 -2.14
N LEU A 151 3.88 -1.60 -2.99
CA LEU A 151 5.05 -2.41 -2.63
C LEU A 151 5.93 -1.72 -1.59
N ARG A 152 6.10 -0.41 -1.64
CA ARG A 152 6.80 0.35 -0.60
C ARG A 152 6.08 0.27 0.74
N ILE A 153 4.78 0.42 0.74
CA ILE A 153 3.95 0.28 1.95
C ILE A 153 4.12 -1.12 2.54
N ALA A 154 4.00 -2.15 1.71
CA ALA A 154 4.16 -3.53 2.14
C ALA A 154 5.56 -3.78 2.73
N ARG A 155 6.61 -3.26 2.10
CA ARG A 155 7.98 -3.37 2.60
C ARG A 155 8.12 -2.73 3.99
N PHE A 156 7.63 -1.52 4.18
CA PHE A 156 7.68 -0.87 5.50
C PHE A 156 6.96 -1.67 6.57
N ARG A 157 5.81 -2.23 6.25
CA ARG A 157 5.04 -3.07 7.17
C ARG A 157 5.78 -4.37 7.51
N LEU A 158 6.45 -4.97 6.54
CA LEU A 158 7.30 -6.15 6.76
C LEU A 158 8.51 -5.83 7.63
N GLU A 159 9.17 -4.70 7.41
CA GLU A 159 10.29 -4.23 8.24
C GLU A 159 9.88 -4.09 9.71
N ASP A 160 8.68 -3.61 9.97
CA ASP A 160 8.15 -3.48 11.33
C ASP A 160 7.77 -4.82 11.96
N THR A 161 7.46 -5.82 11.16
CA THR A 161 6.97 -7.14 11.60
C THR A 161 8.11 -8.14 11.82
N LEU A 162 9.13 -8.07 10.96
CA LEU A 162 10.25 -9.02 10.94
C LEU A 162 11.48 -8.46 11.66
N SER A 163 12.18 -9.34 12.33
CA SER A 163 13.42 -9.00 13.05
C SER A 163 14.63 -9.63 12.39
#